data_4f95d1cbf2ac97fc66f0e289af5e8986
#
_entry.id   4f95d1cbf2ac97fc66f0e289af5e8986
#
_cell.length_a   1.000
_cell.length_b   1.000
_cell.length_c   1.000
_cell.angle_alpha   90.00
_cell.angle_beta   90.00
_cell.angle_gamma   90.00
#
_symmetry.space_group_name_H-M   'P 1'
#
loop_
_entity.id
_entity.type
_entity.pdbx_description
1 polymer ?
#
loop_
_entity_poly.entity_id
_entity_poly.type
_entity_poly.pdbx_seq_one_letter_code
_entity_poly.pdbx_strand_id
1 'polypeptide(L)'
;PIGIAAVAIAVTKVAESRAPHAARPDWAGFTLFTAALSSLVYGLIESNQRSFTDGLVLGCLAAAAGLLVAFVLVERRSAHPMFDLSLFRLPTFSGGSVAAFGLSGSIFALILYLVLYLQDILGYSALATGARLMVISGGILVAATVAGRLSSRVPVRLLIGPGLIMVGVGLLLMRGLDA
;
A
#
# COMPACT_ATOMS: atom_id res chain seq x y z
N PRO A 1 20.73 -11.48 -3.43
CA PRO A 1 21.40 -11.99 -2.22
C PRO A 1 20.56 -11.78 -0.96
N ILE A 2 19.95 -10.59 -0.76
CA ILE A 2 19.17 -10.27 0.45
C ILE A 2 17.96 -11.20 0.62
N GLY A 3 17.22 -11.48 -0.47
CA GLY A 3 16.08 -12.39 -0.43
C GLY A 3 16.47 -13.81 -0.05
N ILE A 4 17.59 -14.30 -0.56
CA ILE A 4 18.11 -15.63 -0.21
C ILE A 4 18.50 -15.68 1.27
N ALA A 5 19.16 -14.65 1.80
CA ALA A 5 19.50 -14.54 3.21
C ALA A 5 18.24 -14.49 4.09
N ALA A 6 17.21 -13.72 3.68
CA ALA A 6 15.95 -13.64 4.40
C ALA A 6 15.23 -15.02 4.46
N VAL A 7 15.18 -15.74 3.35
CA VAL A 7 14.61 -17.10 3.29
C VAL A 7 15.41 -18.06 4.17
N ALA A 8 16.74 -18.02 4.11
CA ALA A 8 17.60 -18.87 4.93
C ALA A 8 17.39 -18.60 6.44
N ILE A 9 17.28 -17.33 6.83
CA ILE A 9 16.99 -16.95 8.23
C ILE A 9 15.59 -17.42 8.63
N ALA A 10 14.58 -17.24 7.77
CA ALA A 10 13.22 -17.67 8.06
C ALA A 10 13.14 -19.19 8.29
N VAL A 11 13.74 -19.98 7.38
CA VAL A 11 13.73 -21.46 7.50
C VAL A 11 14.51 -21.96 8.72
N THR A 12 15.61 -21.28 9.11
CA THR A 12 16.49 -21.77 10.17
C THR A 12 16.18 -21.24 11.56
N LYS A 13 15.57 -20.04 11.66
CA LYS A 13 15.38 -19.33 12.93
C LYS A 13 13.93 -19.12 13.33
N VAL A 14 13.00 -19.23 12.38
CA VAL A 14 11.57 -19.07 12.70
C VAL A 14 10.99 -20.44 13.07
N ALA A 15 10.50 -20.54 14.30
CA ALA A 15 9.81 -21.75 14.75
C ALA A 15 8.50 -21.92 13.95
N GLU A 16 8.23 -23.13 13.48
CA GLU A 16 7.01 -23.42 12.76
C GLU A 16 5.81 -23.28 13.68
N SER A 17 4.93 -22.34 13.36
CA SER A 17 3.66 -22.14 14.07
C SER A 17 2.52 -22.65 13.19
N ARG A 18 1.88 -23.73 13.62
CA ARG A 18 0.69 -24.29 12.96
C ARG A 18 -0.53 -24.04 13.83
N ALA A 19 -1.51 -23.33 13.31
CA ALA A 19 -2.80 -23.24 13.97
C ALA A 19 -3.49 -24.62 13.90
N PRO A 20 -3.89 -25.24 15.04
CA PRO A 20 -4.52 -26.57 15.05
C PRO A 20 -5.82 -26.64 14.24
N HIS A 21 -6.45 -25.52 14.01
CA HIS A 21 -7.71 -25.36 13.28
C HIS A 21 -7.56 -24.33 12.14
N ALA A 22 -6.50 -24.43 11.36
CA ALA A 22 -6.33 -23.56 10.20
C ALA A 22 -7.50 -23.76 9.23
N ALA A 23 -8.28 -22.71 9.01
CA ALA A 23 -9.32 -22.71 7.99
C ALA A 23 -8.71 -22.98 6.61
N ARG A 24 -9.46 -23.65 5.74
CA ARG A 24 -9.00 -23.87 4.36
C ARG A 24 -8.82 -22.53 3.65
N PRO A 25 -7.73 -22.38 2.87
CA PRO A 25 -7.54 -21.14 2.10
C PRO A 25 -8.73 -20.90 1.15
N ASP A 26 -9.19 -19.67 1.08
CA ASP A 26 -10.21 -19.26 0.11
C ASP A 26 -9.56 -19.02 -1.26
N TRP A 27 -9.40 -20.11 -2.03
CA TRP A 27 -8.83 -20.04 -3.37
C TRP A 27 -9.71 -19.24 -4.33
N ALA A 28 -11.03 -19.24 -4.13
CA ALA A 28 -11.96 -18.50 -4.98
C ALA A 28 -11.82 -16.98 -4.76
N GLY A 29 -11.84 -16.54 -3.52
CA GLY A 29 -11.57 -15.15 -3.16
C GLY A 29 -10.18 -14.69 -3.63
N PHE A 30 -9.16 -15.51 -3.38
CA PHE A 30 -7.78 -15.21 -3.79
C PHE A 30 -7.64 -15.02 -5.30
N THR A 31 -8.18 -15.94 -6.11
CA THR A 31 -8.07 -15.85 -7.58
C THR A 31 -8.85 -14.67 -8.15
N LEU A 32 -10.07 -14.43 -7.65
CA LEU A 32 -10.89 -13.29 -8.08
C LEU A 32 -10.22 -11.95 -7.74
N PHE A 33 -9.71 -11.81 -6.52
CA PHE A 33 -9.04 -10.60 -6.10
C PHE A 33 -7.74 -10.36 -6.87
N THR A 34 -6.93 -11.39 -7.06
CA THR A 34 -5.69 -11.31 -7.85
C THR A 34 -5.97 -10.93 -9.29
N ALA A 35 -6.96 -11.57 -9.94
CA ALA A 35 -7.35 -11.26 -11.30
C ALA A 35 -7.90 -9.82 -11.42
N ALA A 36 -8.70 -9.37 -10.45
CA ALA A 36 -9.23 -8.01 -10.41
C ALA A 36 -8.11 -6.96 -10.33
N LEU A 37 -7.18 -7.14 -9.40
CA LEU A 37 -6.05 -6.21 -9.27
C LEU A 37 -5.12 -6.25 -10.47
N SER A 38 -4.85 -7.43 -11.03
CA SER A 38 -4.02 -7.56 -12.23
C SER A 38 -4.66 -6.84 -13.41
N SER A 39 -5.97 -6.99 -13.62
CA SER A 39 -6.70 -6.32 -14.68
C SER A 39 -6.73 -4.80 -14.47
N LEU A 40 -6.92 -4.34 -13.23
CA LEU A 40 -6.90 -2.92 -12.89
C LEU A 40 -5.53 -2.30 -13.19
N VAL A 41 -4.47 -2.92 -12.68
CA VAL A 41 -3.09 -2.42 -12.83
C VAL A 41 -2.69 -2.43 -14.30
N TYR A 42 -3.01 -3.50 -15.03
CA TYR A 42 -2.73 -3.59 -16.46
C TYR A 42 -3.45 -2.49 -17.25
N GLY A 43 -4.74 -2.28 -16.99
CA GLY A 43 -5.50 -1.20 -17.61
C GLY A 43 -4.95 0.19 -17.33
N LEU A 44 -4.51 0.44 -16.09
CA LEU A 44 -3.87 1.71 -15.71
C LEU A 44 -2.50 1.90 -16.36
N ILE A 45 -1.70 0.85 -16.51
CA ILE A 45 -0.41 0.92 -17.22
C ILE A 45 -0.62 1.23 -18.70
N GLU A 46 -1.54 0.51 -19.36
CA GLU A 46 -1.86 0.72 -20.77
C GLU A 46 -2.45 2.12 -21.03
N SER A 47 -3.18 2.69 -20.07
CA SER A 47 -3.74 4.04 -20.22
C SER A 47 -2.69 5.14 -20.38
N ASN A 48 -1.44 4.88 -19.98
CA ASN A 48 -0.33 5.80 -20.16
C ASN A 48 0.19 5.83 -21.62
N GLN A 49 0.05 4.73 -22.35
CA GLN A 49 0.44 4.63 -23.77
C GLN A 49 -0.74 4.80 -24.72
N ARG A 50 -1.95 4.51 -24.25
CA ARG A 50 -3.22 4.60 -24.96
C ARG A 50 -4.09 5.65 -24.28
N SER A 51 -5.17 6.04 -24.90
CA SER A 51 -6.17 6.89 -24.25
C SER A 51 -6.99 6.09 -23.22
N PHE A 52 -7.50 6.75 -22.17
CA PHE A 52 -8.49 6.16 -21.26
C PHE A 52 -9.78 5.73 -21.97
N THR A 53 -10.03 6.23 -23.18
CA THR A 53 -11.17 5.86 -24.03
C THR A 53 -10.88 4.66 -24.93
N ASP A 54 -9.67 4.12 -24.93
CA ASP A 54 -9.31 2.93 -25.70
C ASP A 54 -10.08 1.71 -25.20
N GLY A 55 -10.57 0.90 -26.14
CA GLY A 55 -11.40 -0.27 -25.84
C GLY A 55 -10.72 -1.31 -24.96
N LEU A 56 -9.39 -1.46 -25.07
CA LEU A 56 -8.63 -2.36 -24.21
C LEU A 56 -8.58 -1.84 -22.78
N VAL A 57 -8.30 -0.54 -22.59
CA VAL A 57 -8.24 0.08 -21.26
C VAL A 57 -9.61 0.00 -20.58
N LEU A 58 -10.68 0.38 -21.29
CA LEU A 58 -12.05 0.28 -20.79
C LEU A 58 -12.43 -1.17 -20.47
N GLY A 59 -12.04 -2.11 -21.33
CA GLY A 59 -12.27 -3.54 -21.12
C GLY A 59 -11.58 -4.05 -19.83
N CYS A 60 -10.34 -3.67 -19.61
CA CYS A 60 -9.59 -4.02 -18.39
C CYS A 60 -10.21 -3.40 -17.14
N LEU A 61 -10.62 -2.13 -17.20
CA LEU A 61 -11.24 -1.46 -16.05
C LEU A 61 -12.63 -2.06 -15.76
N ALA A 62 -13.42 -2.36 -16.78
CA ALA A 62 -14.71 -3.04 -16.63
C ALA A 62 -14.54 -4.46 -16.06
N ALA A 63 -13.55 -5.23 -16.55
CA ALA A 63 -13.22 -6.55 -16.03
C ALA A 63 -12.78 -6.47 -14.56
N ALA A 64 -11.92 -5.51 -14.21
CA ALA A 64 -11.51 -5.29 -12.83
C ALA A 64 -12.72 -4.99 -11.91
N ALA A 65 -13.61 -4.10 -12.32
CA ALA A 65 -14.82 -3.77 -11.57
C ALA A 65 -15.73 -5.00 -11.42
N GLY A 66 -15.98 -5.75 -12.50
CA GLY A 66 -16.79 -6.97 -12.46
C GLY A 66 -16.19 -8.05 -11.56
N LEU A 67 -14.87 -8.27 -11.61
CA LEU A 67 -14.17 -9.22 -10.77
C LEU A 67 -14.16 -8.81 -9.29
N LEU A 68 -14.06 -7.50 -8.97
CA LEU A 68 -14.20 -7.00 -7.60
C LEU A 68 -15.62 -7.21 -7.06
N VAL A 69 -16.63 -6.99 -7.87
CA VAL A 69 -18.02 -7.28 -7.49
C VAL A 69 -18.20 -8.78 -7.25
N ALA A 70 -17.68 -9.63 -8.14
CA ALA A 70 -17.72 -11.08 -7.97
C ALA A 70 -16.98 -11.51 -6.69
N PHE A 71 -15.81 -10.95 -6.42
CA PHE A 71 -15.05 -11.17 -5.19
C PHE A 71 -15.91 -10.86 -3.95
N VAL A 72 -16.51 -9.65 -3.88
CA VAL A 72 -17.37 -9.26 -2.75
C VAL A 72 -18.55 -10.22 -2.57
N LEU A 73 -19.15 -10.69 -3.66
CA LEU A 73 -20.29 -11.62 -3.60
C LEU A 73 -19.86 -13.01 -3.11
N VAL A 74 -18.68 -13.48 -3.54
CA VAL A 74 -18.11 -14.76 -3.09
C VAL A 74 -17.73 -14.68 -1.62
N GLU A 75 -17.00 -13.61 -1.20
CA GLU A 75 -16.61 -13.39 0.20
C GLU A 75 -17.81 -13.35 1.15
N ARG A 76 -18.90 -12.70 0.75
CA ARG A 76 -20.13 -12.66 1.55
C ARG A 76 -20.79 -14.02 1.74
N ARG A 77 -20.54 -14.97 0.86
CA ARG A 77 -21.12 -16.33 0.89
C ARG A 77 -20.16 -17.38 1.38
N SER A 78 -18.87 -17.08 1.45
CA SER A 78 -17.84 -18.02 1.91
C SER A 78 -18.00 -18.33 3.39
N ALA A 79 -17.91 -19.61 3.75
CA ALA A 79 -17.87 -20.04 5.15
C ALA A 79 -16.53 -19.69 5.82
N HIS A 80 -15.48 -19.53 5.02
CA HIS A 80 -14.13 -19.17 5.47
C HIS A 80 -13.58 -18.05 4.57
N PRO A 81 -14.12 -16.82 4.69
CA PRO A 81 -13.71 -15.72 3.83
C PRO A 81 -12.25 -15.36 4.07
N MET A 82 -11.51 -15.04 2.99
CA MET A 82 -10.15 -14.52 3.08
C MET A 82 -10.13 -13.15 3.76
N PHE A 83 -11.17 -12.37 3.53
CA PHE A 83 -11.31 -11.03 4.05
C PHE A 83 -12.68 -10.81 4.69
N ASP A 84 -12.71 -10.59 6.00
CA ASP A 84 -13.96 -10.33 6.71
C ASP A 84 -14.50 -8.93 6.39
N LEU A 85 -15.44 -8.86 5.45
CA LEU A 85 -16.09 -7.62 5.03
C LEU A 85 -16.90 -6.95 6.16
N SER A 86 -17.21 -7.68 7.24
CA SER A 86 -17.91 -7.10 8.40
C SER A 86 -17.08 -6.05 9.12
N LEU A 87 -15.75 -6.11 8.99
CA LEU A 87 -14.82 -5.12 9.57
C LEU A 87 -15.09 -3.70 9.07
N PHE A 88 -15.57 -3.55 7.83
CA PHE A 88 -15.94 -2.23 7.29
C PHE A 88 -17.18 -1.60 7.96
N ARG A 89 -17.94 -2.37 8.73
CA ARG A 89 -19.02 -1.83 9.55
C ARG A 89 -18.51 -1.13 10.81
N LEU A 90 -17.26 -1.37 11.18
CA LEU A 90 -16.62 -0.71 12.30
C LEU A 90 -16.07 0.65 11.85
N PRO A 91 -16.56 1.79 12.40
CA PRO A 91 -16.10 3.12 11.98
C PRO A 91 -14.60 3.32 12.12
N THR A 92 -14.00 2.75 13.15
CA THR A 92 -12.54 2.80 13.38
C THR A 92 -11.77 2.09 12.29
N PHE A 93 -12.23 0.93 11.82
CA PHE A 93 -11.59 0.19 10.74
C PHE A 93 -11.72 0.91 9.41
N SER A 94 -12.93 1.35 9.06
CA SER A 94 -13.20 2.07 7.81
C SER A 94 -12.43 3.39 7.76
N GLY A 95 -12.46 4.17 8.84
CA GLY A 95 -11.71 5.42 8.94
C GLY A 95 -10.20 5.20 8.86
N GLY A 96 -9.69 4.17 9.54
CA GLY A 96 -8.29 3.76 9.47
C GLY A 96 -7.86 3.35 8.06
N SER A 97 -8.71 2.58 7.36
CA SER A 97 -8.45 2.13 5.98
C SER A 97 -8.41 3.29 4.99
N VAL A 98 -9.34 4.25 5.10
CA VAL A 98 -9.35 5.46 4.26
C VAL A 98 -8.12 6.32 4.53
N ALA A 99 -7.76 6.51 5.81
CA ALA A 99 -6.55 7.24 6.18
C ALA A 99 -5.28 6.57 5.64
N ALA A 100 -5.17 5.24 5.77
CA ALA A 100 -4.05 4.46 5.26
C ALA A 100 -3.94 4.53 3.73
N PHE A 101 -5.07 4.46 3.02
CA PHE A 101 -5.11 4.60 1.56
C PHE A 101 -4.64 6.00 1.12
N GLY A 102 -5.17 7.05 1.72
CA GLY A 102 -4.78 8.43 1.41
C GLY A 102 -3.31 8.70 1.72
N LEU A 103 -2.83 8.24 2.88
CA LEU A 103 -1.44 8.38 3.28
C LEU A 103 -0.50 7.64 2.32
N SER A 104 -0.80 6.39 1.99
CA SER A 104 0.01 5.59 1.07
C SER A 104 0.07 6.22 -0.32
N GLY A 105 -1.08 6.63 -0.88
CA GLY A 105 -1.14 7.30 -2.17
C GLY A 105 -0.31 8.59 -2.18
N SER A 106 -0.40 9.41 -1.13
CA SER A 106 0.37 10.64 -1.01
C SER A 106 1.87 10.40 -0.92
N ILE A 107 2.31 9.40 -0.14
CA ILE A 107 3.72 9.05 0.00
C ILE A 107 4.29 8.54 -1.33
N PHE A 108 3.58 7.64 -2.01
CA PHE A 108 4.06 7.10 -3.30
C PHE A 108 4.13 8.18 -4.37
N ALA A 109 3.13 9.06 -4.45
CA ALA A 109 3.16 10.20 -5.37
C ALA A 109 4.34 11.13 -5.06
N LEU A 110 4.54 11.48 -3.79
CA LEU A 110 5.64 12.33 -3.34
C LEU A 110 7.00 11.74 -3.72
N ILE A 111 7.22 10.45 -3.44
CA ILE A 111 8.50 9.77 -3.74
C ILE A 111 8.74 9.79 -5.25
N LEU A 112 7.72 9.52 -6.06
CA LEU A 112 7.85 9.53 -7.51
C LEU A 112 8.28 10.92 -8.01
N TYR A 113 7.54 11.97 -7.62
CA TYR A 113 7.87 13.35 -8.01
C TYR A 113 9.24 13.79 -7.49
N LEU A 114 9.60 13.40 -6.27
CA LEU A 114 10.90 13.75 -5.71
C LEU A 114 12.05 13.07 -6.46
N VAL A 115 11.88 11.80 -6.89
CA VAL A 115 12.87 11.12 -7.73
C VAL A 115 13.05 11.84 -9.06
N LEU A 116 11.94 12.18 -9.75
CA LEU A 116 11.97 12.91 -11.01
C LEU A 116 12.64 14.28 -10.83
N TYR A 117 12.28 15.03 -9.80
CA TYR A 117 12.88 16.32 -9.50
C TYR A 117 14.39 16.22 -9.28
N LEU A 118 14.85 15.26 -8.48
CA LEU A 118 16.27 15.08 -8.19
C LEU A 118 17.07 14.62 -9.43
N GLN A 119 16.49 13.77 -10.28
CA GLN A 119 17.20 13.23 -11.44
C GLN A 119 17.08 14.13 -12.68
N ASP A 120 15.87 14.59 -13.01
CA ASP A 120 15.62 15.28 -14.27
C ASP A 120 15.88 16.80 -14.17
N ILE A 121 15.63 17.41 -13.01
CA ILE A 121 15.82 18.85 -12.81
C ILE A 121 17.19 19.16 -12.19
N LEU A 122 17.55 18.48 -11.10
CA LEU A 122 18.83 18.70 -10.42
C LEU A 122 19.99 17.87 -10.98
N GLY A 123 19.74 16.95 -11.92
CA GLY A 123 20.77 16.19 -12.61
C GLY A 123 21.52 15.17 -11.74
N TYR A 124 20.96 14.76 -10.58
CA TYR A 124 21.63 13.78 -9.73
C TYR A 124 21.58 12.38 -10.34
N SER A 125 22.67 11.62 -10.17
CA SER A 125 22.69 10.21 -10.54
C SER A 125 21.73 9.40 -9.69
N ALA A 126 21.28 8.26 -10.20
CA ALA A 126 20.37 7.35 -9.46
C ALA A 126 20.92 6.95 -8.07
N LEU A 127 22.24 6.74 -7.96
CA LEU A 127 22.89 6.42 -6.69
C LEU A 127 22.85 7.61 -5.71
N ALA A 128 23.12 8.81 -6.20
CA ALA A 128 23.08 10.02 -5.39
C ALA A 128 21.64 10.35 -4.93
N THR A 129 20.65 10.11 -5.79
CA THR A 129 19.22 10.22 -5.45
C THR A 129 18.85 9.20 -4.37
N GLY A 130 19.22 7.94 -4.55
CA GLY A 130 18.96 6.88 -3.57
C GLY A 130 19.56 7.17 -2.19
N ALA A 131 20.81 7.66 -2.14
CA ALA A 131 21.46 8.06 -0.90
C ALA A 131 20.70 9.18 -0.15
N ARG A 132 20.15 10.15 -0.87
CA ARG A 132 19.33 11.22 -0.27
C ARG A 132 17.98 10.70 0.24
N LEU A 133 17.37 9.77 -0.48
CA LEU A 133 16.11 9.13 -0.07
C LEU A 133 16.26 8.22 1.16
N MET A 134 17.48 7.80 1.52
CA MET A 134 17.73 7.05 2.78
C MET A 134 17.32 7.84 4.01
N VAL A 135 17.34 9.17 3.97
CA VAL A 135 16.85 10.02 5.08
C VAL A 135 15.36 9.76 5.35
N ILE A 136 14.58 9.58 4.29
CA ILE A 136 13.13 9.25 4.41
C ILE A 136 12.97 7.88 5.08
N SER A 137 13.74 6.89 4.65
CA SER A 137 13.71 5.54 5.24
C SER A 137 14.12 5.55 6.71
N GLY A 138 15.14 6.34 7.06
CA GLY A 138 15.54 6.56 8.46
C GLY A 138 14.44 7.20 9.29
N GLY A 139 13.78 8.23 8.75
CA GLY A 139 12.64 8.87 9.39
C GLY A 139 11.47 7.91 9.63
N ILE A 140 11.14 7.08 8.64
CA ILE A 140 10.09 6.05 8.75
C ILE A 140 10.45 5.04 9.86
N LEU A 141 11.69 4.57 9.91
CA LEU A 141 12.15 3.62 10.93
C LEU A 141 12.01 4.18 12.35
N VAL A 142 12.43 5.43 12.55
CA VAL A 142 12.30 6.12 13.83
C VAL A 142 10.83 6.30 14.20
N ALA A 143 10.04 6.84 13.27
CA ALA A 143 8.60 7.08 13.49
C ALA A 143 7.84 5.78 13.78
N ALA A 144 8.11 4.71 13.05
CA ALA A 144 7.49 3.39 13.26
C ALA A 144 7.85 2.82 14.64
N THR A 145 9.12 2.97 15.06
CA THR A 145 9.59 2.49 16.37
C THR A 145 8.91 3.27 17.51
N VAL A 146 8.83 4.59 17.39
CA VAL A 146 8.17 5.46 18.38
C VAL A 146 6.67 5.18 18.41
N ALA A 147 6.01 5.15 17.27
CA ALA A 147 4.58 4.87 17.16
C ALA A 147 4.23 3.48 17.70
N GLY A 148 5.05 2.45 17.40
CA GLY A 148 4.86 1.09 17.92
C GLY A 148 4.91 1.04 19.44
N ARG A 149 5.87 1.74 20.06
CA ARG A 149 5.97 1.82 21.54
C ARG A 149 4.83 2.63 22.15
N LEU A 150 4.38 3.64 21.47
CA LEU A 150 3.35 4.56 21.97
C LEU A 150 1.93 3.99 21.79
N SER A 151 1.72 3.15 20.79
CA SER A 151 0.42 2.53 20.47
C SER A 151 -0.13 1.64 21.60
N SER A 152 0.77 1.12 22.46
CA SER A 152 0.37 0.37 23.67
C SER A 152 -0.10 1.25 24.84
N ARG A 153 0.13 2.57 24.77
CA ARG A 153 -0.16 3.52 25.87
C ARG A 153 -1.13 4.62 25.49
N VAL A 154 -1.26 4.90 24.21
CA VAL A 154 -2.05 6.04 23.70
C VAL A 154 -3.07 5.55 22.67
N PRO A 155 -4.32 6.04 22.70
CA PRO A 155 -5.32 5.70 21.68
C PRO A 155 -4.82 6.03 20.27
N VAL A 156 -5.02 5.11 19.33
CA VAL A 156 -4.55 5.19 17.94
C VAL A 156 -4.95 6.50 17.25
N ARG A 157 -6.13 7.04 17.57
CA ARG A 157 -6.61 8.34 17.05
C ARG A 157 -5.67 9.52 17.36
N LEU A 158 -5.00 9.48 18.52
CA LEU A 158 -4.05 10.52 18.92
C LEU A 158 -2.67 10.35 18.26
N LEU A 159 -2.41 9.22 17.64
CA LEU A 159 -1.20 8.98 16.85
C LEU A 159 -1.42 9.34 15.38
N ILE A 160 -2.57 8.97 14.82
CA ILE A 160 -2.89 9.22 13.42
C ILE A 160 -3.07 10.73 13.15
N GLY A 161 -3.80 11.45 14.00
CA GLY A 161 -4.07 12.88 13.80
C GLY A 161 -2.81 13.74 13.65
N PRO A 162 -1.92 13.77 14.64
CA PRO A 162 -0.65 14.50 14.54
C PRO A 162 0.23 14.03 13.37
N GLY A 163 0.25 12.72 13.08
CA GLY A 163 0.98 12.18 11.94
C GLY A 163 0.52 12.76 10.59
N LEU A 164 -0.79 12.81 10.36
CA LEU A 164 -1.37 13.43 9.15
C LEU A 164 -1.09 14.93 9.08
N ILE A 165 -1.15 15.63 10.22
CA ILE A 165 -0.81 17.07 10.27
C ILE A 165 0.66 17.27 9.90
N MET A 166 1.59 16.46 10.41
CA MET A 166 3.01 16.54 10.07
C MET A 166 3.26 16.31 8.59
N VAL A 167 2.57 15.34 7.97
CA VAL A 167 2.65 15.09 6.52
C VAL A 167 2.13 16.32 5.76
N GLY A 168 0.98 16.86 6.14
CA GLY A 168 0.42 18.07 5.53
C GLY A 168 1.34 19.28 5.63
N VAL A 169 1.93 19.53 6.79
CA VAL A 169 2.92 20.60 7.00
C VAL A 169 4.16 20.37 6.14
N GLY A 170 4.68 19.12 6.09
CA GLY A 170 5.83 18.78 5.24
C GLY A 170 5.56 19.08 3.75
N LEU A 171 4.38 18.71 3.24
CA LEU A 171 3.98 19.02 1.86
C LEU A 171 3.84 20.53 1.61
N LEU A 172 3.30 21.28 2.59
CA LEU A 172 3.19 22.75 2.47
C LEU A 172 4.56 23.43 2.45
N LEU A 173 5.53 22.94 3.22
CA LEU A 173 6.90 23.48 3.20
C LEU A 173 7.61 23.22 1.86
N MET A 174 7.21 22.17 1.12
CA MET A 174 7.75 21.91 -0.21
C MET A 174 7.18 22.82 -1.31
N ARG A 175 6.11 23.58 -1.03
CA ARG A 175 5.45 24.47 -2.02
C ARG A 175 6.34 25.64 -2.50
N GLY A 176 7.41 25.94 -1.83
CA GLY A 176 8.33 27.04 -2.18
C GLY A 176 9.65 26.58 -2.80
N LEU A 177 9.75 25.30 -3.20
CA LEU A 177 10.93 24.78 -3.90
C LEU A 177 10.81 25.03 -5.41
N ASP A 178 10.57 26.27 -5.80
CA ASP A 178 10.71 26.71 -7.18
C ASP A 178 12.21 26.81 -7.48
N ALA A 179 12.62 26.11 -8.55
CA ALA A 179 14.01 26.07 -9.01
C ALA A 179 14.39 27.36 -9.73
#